data_0047f0d249a366b983b21afdcdd38c34
#
_entry.id   0047f0d249a366b983b21afdcdd38c34
#
_cell.length_a   1.000
_cell.length_b   1.000
_cell.length_c   1.000
_cell.angle_alpha   90.00
_cell.angle_beta   90.00
_cell.angle_gamma   90.00
#
_symmetry.space_group_name_H-M   'P 1'
#
loop_
_entity.id
_entity.type
_entity.pdbx_description
1 polymer ?
#
loop_
_entity_poly.entity_id
_entity_poly.type
_entity_poly.pdbx_seq_one_letter_code
_entity_poly.pdbx_strand_id
1 'polypeptide(L)'
;KTGGLAQYGLDYAALSALNPRLVYCSITGFGQSGPYAYRAGYDFLIQGMGGLMSVTGRPDGEDGGGPMKVGVALTDILTGLYASTAILAALQAREHTGRGQHIDLALLDVGVACLANQGMNYLYGGKVPQRMGNAHPNTVPYQDFPTADGHMILAVGNDGQFARLCHAAGQPGWAQDARFATNAARIAHRDALIPLIREVTATRTTRDW
;
A
#
# COMPACT_ATOMS: atom_id res chain seq x y z
N LYS A 1 -22.35 12.77 3.20
CA LYS A 1 -22.51 12.99 1.75
C LYS A 1 -22.20 14.44 1.43
N THR A 2 -21.61 14.68 0.29
CA THR A 2 -21.36 16.02 -0.25
C THR A 2 -22.63 16.84 -0.26
N GLY A 3 -22.54 18.12 0.17
CA GLY A 3 -23.65 19.05 0.23
C GLY A 3 -24.62 18.87 1.40
N GLY A 4 -24.47 17.82 2.22
CA GLY A 4 -25.42 17.52 3.30
C GLY A 4 -25.55 18.60 4.38
N LEU A 5 -24.51 19.41 4.58
CA LEU A 5 -24.49 20.48 5.58
C LEU A 5 -24.99 21.82 5.04
N ALA A 6 -25.09 21.99 3.70
CA ALA A 6 -25.52 23.22 3.08
C ALA A 6 -26.95 23.61 3.52
N GLN A 7 -27.86 22.65 3.66
CA GLN A 7 -29.23 22.91 4.13
C GLN A 7 -29.32 23.52 5.54
N TYR A 8 -28.24 23.43 6.33
CA TYR A 8 -28.14 24.00 7.68
C TYR A 8 -27.27 25.26 7.73
N GLY A 9 -26.77 25.76 6.58
CA GLY A 9 -25.80 26.86 6.55
C GLY A 9 -24.44 26.52 7.17
N LEU A 10 -24.08 25.23 7.21
CA LEU A 10 -22.85 24.71 7.82
C LEU A 10 -21.84 24.21 6.77
N ASP A 11 -22.00 24.57 5.52
CA ASP A 11 -21.02 24.33 4.47
C ASP A 11 -19.87 25.34 4.52
N TYR A 12 -18.81 25.07 3.77
CA TYR A 12 -17.63 25.93 3.76
C TYR A 12 -17.97 27.36 3.28
N ALA A 13 -18.82 27.48 2.28
CA ALA A 13 -19.18 28.80 1.72
C ALA A 13 -19.84 29.69 2.78
N ALA A 14 -20.84 29.17 3.50
CA ALA A 14 -21.54 29.91 4.56
C ALA A 14 -20.60 30.22 5.74
N LEU A 15 -19.84 29.23 6.22
CA LEU A 15 -19.02 29.43 7.41
C LEU A 15 -17.77 30.26 7.14
N SER A 16 -17.16 30.18 5.95
CA SER A 16 -15.99 31.01 5.58
C SER A 16 -16.38 32.48 5.39
N ALA A 17 -17.63 32.77 5.03
CA ALA A 17 -18.15 34.17 5.01
C ALA A 17 -18.22 34.76 6.42
N LEU A 18 -18.58 33.97 7.42
CA LEU A 18 -18.59 34.40 8.84
C LEU A 18 -17.18 34.46 9.44
N ASN A 19 -16.33 33.53 9.09
CA ASN A 19 -14.93 33.48 9.56
C ASN A 19 -13.97 33.12 8.42
N PRO A 20 -13.37 34.11 7.76
CA PRO A 20 -12.42 33.86 6.67
C PRO A 20 -11.14 33.11 7.08
N ARG A 21 -10.89 32.97 8.38
CA ARG A 21 -9.77 32.19 8.93
C ARG A 21 -10.12 30.74 9.19
N LEU A 22 -11.35 30.30 8.91
CA LEU A 22 -11.80 28.94 9.16
C LEU A 22 -11.02 27.94 8.29
N VAL A 23 -10.46 26.92 8.93
CA VAL A 23 -9.99 25.70 8.27
C VAL A 23 -11.12 24.69 8.33
N TYR A 24 -11.63 24.31 7.17
CA TYR A 24 -12.78 23.41 7.03
C TYR A 24 -12.34 22.12 6.32
N CYS A 25 -12.51 20.96 6.95
CA CYS A 25 -12.12 19.69 6.38
C CYS A 25 -13.36 18.83 6.09
N SER A 26 -13.53 18.47 4.83
CA SER A 26 -14.55 17.52 4.37
C SER A 26 -13.91 16.19 4.07
N ILE A 27 -14.36 15.13 4.72
CA ILE A 27 -13.97 13.74 4.44
C ILE A 27 -15.17 13.04 3.83
N THR A 28 -15.02 12.55 2.60
CA THR A 28 -16.09 11.86 1.85
C THR A 28 -15.53 10.62 1.13
N GLY A 29 -16.41 9.79 0.60
CA GLY A 29 -15.96 8.62 -0.17
C GLY A 29 -15.25 8.98 -1.47
N PHE A 30 -15.74 10.04 -2.18
CA PHE A 30 -15.37 10.34 -3.56
C PHE A 30 -15.04 11.81 -3.84
N GLY A 31 -14.89 12.65 -2.81
CA GLY A 31 -14.63 14.09 -2.96
C GLY A 31 -15.89 14.93 -3.14
N GLN A 32 -15.69 16.26 -3.23
CA GLN A 32 -16.77 17.24 -3.37
C GLN A 32 -17.26 17.38 -4.82
N SER A 33 -16.51 16.86 -5.78
CA SER A 33 -16.79 16.98 -7.22
C SER A 33 -16.64 15.61 -7.91
N GLY A 34 -17.01 15.55 -9.18
CA GLY A 34 -16.90 14.32 -9.98
C GLY A 34 -18.18 13.46 -9.97
N PRO A 35 -18.19 12.38 -10.77
CA PRO A 35 -19.41 11.61 -11.03
C PRO A 35 -19.94 10.85 -9.82
N TYR A 36 -19.12 10.61 -8.79
CA TYR A 36 -19.51 9.88 -7.58
C TYR A 36 -19.62 10.75 -6.32
N ALA A 37 -19.49 12.06 -6.43
CA ALA A 37 -19.55 12.97 -5.28
C ALA A 37 -20.81 12.81 -4.43
N TYR A 38 -21.94 12.44 -5.02
CA TYR A 38 -23.23 12.21 -4.35
C TYR A 38 -23.31 10.83 -3.63
N ARG A 39 -22.38 9.91 -3.90
CA ARG A 39 -22.41 8.56 -3.31
C ARG A 39 -21.80 8.54 -1.91
N ALA A 40 -22.31 7.63 -1.10
CA ALA A 40 -21.60 7.24 0.13
C ALA A 40 -20.45 6.31 -0.23
N GLY A 41 -19.31 6.47 0.44
CA GLY A 41 -18.17 5.56 0.39
C GLY A 41 -17.88 5.03 1.78
N TYR A 42 -17.64 3.73 1.87
CA TYR A 42 -17.17 3.05 3.07
C TYR A 42 -15.85 2.37 2.76
N ASP A 43 -15.00 2.22 3.75
CA ASP A 43 -13.66 1.64 3.63
C ASP A 43 -13.61 0.40 2.73
N PHE A 44 -14.46 -0.59 2.96
CA PHE A 44 -14.45 -1.83 2.17
C PHE A 44 -14.75 -1.60 0.68
N LEU A 45 -15.74 -0.75 0.38
CA LEU A 45 -16.05 -0.38 -1.00
C LEU A 45 -14.85 0.33 -1.67
N ILE A 46 -14.22 1.23 -0.93
CA ILE A 46 -13.06 1.99 -1.40
C ILE A 46 -11.85 1.09 -1.61
N GLN A 47 -11.58 0.13 -0.72
CA GLN A 47 -10.51 -0.85 -0.93
C GLN A 47 -10.72 -1.65 -2.22
N GLY A 48 -11.99 -2.02 -2.54
CA GLY A 48 -12.34 -2.69 -3.78
C GLY A 48 -12.15 -1.80 -5.01
N MET A 49 -12.73 -0.61 -5.00
CA MET A 49 -12.69 0.33 -6.13
C MET A 49 -11.30 0.93 -6.36
N GLY A 50 -10.57 1.21 -5.29
CA GLY A 50 -9.23 1.83 -5.33
C GLY A 50 -8.11 0.87 -5.71
N GLY A 51 -8.40 -0.44 -5.89
CA GLY A 51 -7.42 -1.43 -6.33
C GLY A 51 -6.64 -2.13 -5.22
N LEU A 52 -6.82 -1.75 -3.94
CA LEU A 52 -6.09 -2.38 -2.83
C LEU A 52 -6.38 -3.89 -2.74
N MET A 53 -7.64 -4.29 -2.98
CA MET A 53 -8.02 -5.71 -2.99
C MET A 53 -7.48 -6.48 -4.19
N SER A 54 -7.12 -5.81 -5.29
CA SER A 54 -6.51 -6.46 -6.44
C SER A 54 -5.05 -6.87 -6.21
N VAL A 55 -4.40 -6.28 -5.21
CA VAL A 55 -2.99 -6.57 -4.84
C VAL A 55 -2.87 -7.26 -3.48
N THR A 56 -3.98 -7.47 -2.76
CA THR A 56 -4.01 -8.08 -1.43
C THR A 56 -4.67 -9.45 -1.50
N GLY A 57 -3.99 -10.47 -0.99
CA GLY A 57 -4.47 -11.85 -0.97
C GLY A 57 -3.53 -12.84 -1.66
N ARG A 58 -3.92 -14.10 -1.69
CA ARG A 58 -3.19 -15.15 -2.41
C ARG A 58 -3.33 -14.99 -3.93
N PRO A 59 -2.33 -15.47 -4.70
CA PRO A 59 -2.40 -15.50 -6.15
C PRO A 59 -3.69 -16.17 -6.68
N ASP A 60 -4.17 -15.69 -7.83
CA ASP A 60 -5.28 -16.36 -8.51
C ASP A 60 -4.88 -17.77 -8.93
N GLY A 61 -5.78 -18.72 -8.75
CA GLY A 61 -5.53 -20.14 -9.06
C GLY A 61 -4.97 -20.96 -7.90
N GLU A 62 -4.57 -20.34 -6.78
CA GLU A 62 -4.26 -21.04 -5.53
C GLU A 62 -5.49 -21.20 -4.64
N ASP A 63 -5.48 -22.19 -3.76
CA ASP A 63 -6.52 -22.38 -2.74
C ASP A 63 -6.65 -21.13 -1.86
N GLY A 64 -7.87 -20.57 -1.81
CA GLY A 64 -8.14 -19.30 -1.15
C GLY A 64 -7.64 -18.08 -1.91
N GLY A 65 -7.29 -18.21 -3.20
CA GLY A 65 -6.98 -17.10 -4.10
C GLY A 65 -8.19 -16.21 -4.36
N GLY A 66 -7.93 -14.95 -4.66
CA GLY A 66 -8.96 -13.95 -4.97
C GLY A 66 -8.77 -12.64 -4.20
N PRO A 67 -9.55 -11.60 -4.57
CA PRO A 67 -9.48 -10.29 -3.94
C PRO A 67 -9.79 -10.36 -2.44
N MET A 68 -8.91 -9.79 -1.62
CA MET A 68 -9.07 -9.77 -0.17
C MET A 68 -8.89 -8.35 0.36
N LYS A 69 -9.81 -7.92 1.24
CA LYS A 69 -9.62 -6.65 1.95
C LYS A 69 -8.55 -6.78 3.03
N VAL A 70 -7.91 -5.69 3.39
CA VAL A 70 -7.12 -5.59 4.61
C VAL A 70 -8.05 -5.76 5.82
N GLY A 71 -7.58 -6.44 6.87
CA GLY A 71 -8.40 -6.82 8.03
C GLY A 71 -8.95 -5.64 8.84
N VAL A 72 -8.33 -4.47 8.75
CA VAL A 72 -8.75 -3.22 9.39
C VAL A 72 -9.32 -2.25 8.35
N ALA A 73 -10.06 -1.22 8.78
CA ALA A 73 -10.55 -0.13 7.94
C ALA A 73 -9.39 0.80 7.54
N LEU A 74 -8.50 0.31 6.67
CA LEU A 74 -7.22 0.94 6.38
C LEU A 74 -7.38 2.28 5.70
N THR A 75 -8.30 2.41 4.73
CA THR A 75 -8.51 3.66 4.00
C THR A 75 -9.11 4.73 4.90
N ASP A 76 -9.98 4.36 5.86
CA ASP A 76 -10.51 5.29 6.87
C ASP A 76 -9.39 5.83 7.76
N ILE A 77 -8.55 4.93 8.31
CA ILE A 77 -7.43 5.31 9.19
C ILE A 77 -6.45 6.23 8.47
N LEU A 78 -6.06 5.87 7.25
CA LEU A 78 -5.12 6.66 6.46
C LEU A 78 -5.73 8.01 6.05
N THR A 79 -7.01 8.06 5.71
CA THR A 79 -7.70 9.33 5.43
C THR A 79 -7.71 10.24 6.66
N GLY A 80 -7.90 9.69 7.85
CA GLY A 80 -7.77 10.44 9.11
C GLY A 80 -6.37 11.03 9.33
N LEU A 81 -5.31 10.28 8.99
CA LEU A 81 -3.92 10.78 9.06
C LEU A 81 -3.66 11.87 7.99
N TYR A 82 -4.13 11.69 6.76
CA TYR A 82 -4.06 12.71 5.73
C TYR A 82 -4.82 13.99 6.14
N ALA A 83 -6.01 13.83 6.75
CA ALA A 83 -6.79 14.96 7.28
C ALA A 83 -6.01 15.72 8.34
N SER A 84 -5.42 15.03 9.30
CA SER A 84 -4.63 15.64 10.37
C SER A 84 -3.44 16.42 9.79
N THR A 85 -2.73 15.86 8.83
CA THR A 85 -1.60 16.50 8.15
C THR A 85 -2.06 17.73 7.37
N ALA A 86 -3.15 17.62 6.60
CA ALA A 86 -3.68 18.72 5.81
C ALA A 86 -4.21 19.87 6.68
N ILE A 87 -4.87 19.56 7.81
CA ILE A 87 -5.33 20.55 8.78
C ILE A 87 -4.13 21.31 9.38
N LEU A 88 -3.09 20.61 9.81
CA LEU A 88 -1.88 21.23 10.35
C LEU A 88 -1.20 22.15 9.33
N ALA A 89 -1.08 21.68 8.07
CA ALA A 89 -0.54 22.49 6.98
C ALA A 89 -1.39 23.73 6.70
N ALA A 90 -2.72 23.59 6.72
CA ALA A 90 -3.65 24.72 6.54
C ALA A 90 -3.58 25.72 7.68
N LEU A 91 -3.42 25.25 8.92
CA LEU A 91 -3.22 26.11 10.09
C LEU A 91 -1.90 26.89 9.99
N GLN A 92 -0.82 26.23 9.58
CA GLN A 92 0.48 26.87 9.37
C GLN A 92 0.40 27.93 8.25
N ALA A 93 -0.22 27.57 7.11
CA ALA A 93 -0.42 28.51 5.99
C ALA A 93 -1.25 29.73 6.41
N ARG A 94 -2.25 29.54 7.26
CA ARG A 94 -3.11 30.60 7.79
C ARG A 94 -2.34 31.67 8.56
N GLU A 95 -1.26 31.31 9.25
CA GLU A 95 -0.45 32.29 9.99
C GLU A 95 0.26 33.28 9.05
N HIS A 96 0.57 32.86 7.82
CA HIS A 96 1.17 33.73 6.81
C HIS A 96 0.15 34.43 5.93
N THR A 97 -0.96 33.77 5.60
CA THR A 97 -1.96 34.29 4.66
C THR A 97 -3.08 35.08 5.33
N GLY A 98 -3.27 34.87 6.63
CA GLY A 98 -4.42 35.40 7.39
C GLY A 98 -5.74 34.69 7.05
N ARG A 99 -5.76 33.70 6.15
CA ARG A 99 -6.96 33.03 5.64
C ARG A 99 -6.92 31.53 5.91
N GLY A 100 -8.09 30.98 6.24
CA GLY A 100 -8.32 29.54 6.24
C GLY A 100 -8.55 29.00 4.85
N GLN A 101 -8.86 27.69 4.76
CA GLN A 101 -9.15 27.04 3.47
C GLN A 101 -10.04 25.81 3.66
N HIS A 102 -10.64 25.38 2.57
CA HIS A 102 -11.37 24.13 2.49
C HIS A 102 -10.40 23.00 2.11
N ILE A 103 -10.40 21.95 2.89
CA ILE A 103 -9.68 20.70 2.63
C ILE A 103 -10.72 19.68 2.17
N ASP A 104 -10.61 19.23 0.94
CA ASP A 104 -11.42 18.14 0.37
C ASP A 104 -10.61 16.85 0.35
N LEU A 105 -11.03 15.86 1.13
CA LEU A 105 -10.39 14.54 1.19
C LEU A 105 -11.37 13.46 0.79
N ALA A 106 -11.01 12.74 -0.27
CA ALA A 106 -11.72 11.57 -0.70
C ALA A 106 -11.01 10.28 -0.21
N LEU A 107 -11.78 9.36 0.38
CA LEU A 107 -11.25 8.04 0.73
C LEU A 107 -10.67 7.33 -0.49
N LEU A 108 -11.28 7.50 -1.67
CA LEU A 108 -10.79 6.90 -2.90
C LEU A 108 -9.40 7.42 -3.29
N ASP A 109 -9.17 8.74 -3.21
CA ASP A 109 -7.88 9.34 -3.54
C ASP A 109 -6.78 8.85 -2.60
N VAL A 110 -7.09 8.79 -1.30
CA VAL A 110 -6.18 8.23 -0.31
C VAL A 110 -5.94 6.74 -0.55
N GLY A 111 -7.00 5.97 -0.84
CA GLY A 111 -6.89 4.54 -1.16
C GLY A 111 -5.98 4.28 -2.37
N VAL A 112 -6.10 5.08 -3.43
CA VAL A 112 -5.21 5.00 -4.61
C VAL A 112 -3.79 5.41 -4.26
N ALA A 113 -3.59 6.49 -3.49
CA ALA A 113 -2.26 6.91 -3.04
C ALA A 113 -1.55 5.81 -2.22
N CYS A 114 -2.31 5.03 -1.44
CA CYS A 114 -1.78 3.94 -0.63
C CYS A 114 -1.32 2.71 -1.43
N LEU A 115 -1.60 2.62 -2.72
CA LEU A 115 -1.05 1.56 -3.57
C LEU A 115 0.48 1.68 -3.72
N ALA A 116 1.05 2.86 -3.46
CA ALA A 116 2.48 3.12 -3.42
C ALA A 116 3.23 2.54 -4.64
N ASN A 117 4.19 1.62 -4.40
CA ASN A 117 4.97 0.98 -5.46
C ASN A 117 4.11 0.15 -6.44
N GLN A 118 3.00 -0.42 -6.01
CA GLN A 118 2.10 -1.15 -6.90
C GLN A 118 1.41 -0.20 -7.89
N GLY A 119 0.96 0.98 -7.43
CA GLY A 119 0.46 2.04 -8.31
C GLY A 119 1.52 2.49 -9.32
N MET A 120 2.78 2.64 -8.89
CA MET A 120 3.89 3.01 -9.77
C MET A 120 4.27 1.91 -10.76
N ASN A 121 4.16 0.62 -10.38
CA ASN A 121 4.35 -0.48 -11.31
C ASN A 121 3.38 -0.40 -12.50
N TYR A 122 2.15 0.07 -12.27
CA TYR A 122 1.19 0.30 -13.34
C TYR A 122 1.45 1.60 -14.09
N LEU A 123 1.51 2.74 -13.38
CA LEU A 123 1.58 4.07 -14.01
C LEU A 123 2.88 4.28 -14.80
N TYR A 124 4.00 3.78 -14.30
CA TYR A 124 5.31 3.93 -14.94
C TYR A 124 5.73 2.68 -15.69
N GLY A 125 5.50 1.50 -15.14
CA GLY A 125 5.93 0.22 -15.72
C GLY A 125 4.93 -0.40 -16.68
N GLY A 126 3.71 0.10 -16.79
CA GLY A 126 2.63 -0.44 -17.65
C GLY A 126 2.13 -1.82 -17.24
N LYS A 127 2.58 -2.37 -16.12
CA LYS A 127 2.21 -3.73 -15.66
C LYS A 127 1.09 -3.64 -14.63
N VAL A 128 -0.03 -4.30 -14.92
CA VAL A 128 -1.12 -4.45 -13.95
C VAL A 128 -0.63 -5.34 -12.81
N PRO A 129 -0.57 -4.83 -11.56
CA PRO A 129 -0.14 -5.61 -10.40
C PRO A 129 -1.05 -6.81 -10.15
N GLN A 130 -0.45 -7.89 -9.67
CA GLN A 130 -1.16 -9.12 -9.32
C GLN A 130 -1.05 -9.36 -7.81
N ARG A 131 -1.96 -10.17 -7.26
CA ARG A 131 -1.83 -10.70 -5.90
C ARG A 131 -0.67 -11.68 -5.83
N MET A 132 0.19 -11.51 -4.85
CA MET A 132 1.41 -12.30 -4.69
C MET A 132 1.54 -12.92 -3.28
N GLY A 133 0.44 -12.97 -2.53
CA GLY A 133 0.51 -13.38 -1.12
C GLY A 133 1.41 -12.43 -0.33
N ASN A 134 2.38 -13.01 0.37
CA ASN A 134 3.37 -12.24 1.14
C ASN A 134 4.61 -11.83 0.32
N ALA A 135 4.67 -12.18 -0.97
CA ALA A 135 5.84 -11.88 -1.79
C ALA A 135 5.87 -10.42 -2.24
N HIS A 136 7.04 -9.79 -2.11
CA HIS A 136 7.26 -8.42 -2.59
C HIS A 136 7.42 -8.41 -4.13
N PRO A 137 6.73 -7.51 -4.86
CA PRO A 137 6.76 -7.50 -6.32
C PRO A 137 8.12 -7.09 -6.90
N ASN A 138 8.83 -6.19 -6.23
CA ASN A 138 10.03 -5.53 -6.76
C ASN A 138 11.35 -5.96 -6.07
N THR A 139 11.28 -6.93 -5.13
CA THR A 139 12.45 -7.37 -4.37
C THR A 139 12.40 -8.87 -4.13
N VAL A 140 13.50 -9.59 -4.37
CA VAL A 140 13.60 -11.06 -4.25
C VAL A 140 14.92 -11.46 -3.64
N PRO A 141 14.91 -12.38 -2.61
CA PRO A 141 13.75 -12.89 -1.89
C PRO A 141 13.24 -11.89 -0.84
N TYR A 142 11.95 -11.64 -0.82
CA TYR A 142 11.29 -10.83 0.19
C TYR A 142 9.88 -11.39 0.41
N GLN A 143 9.74 -12.34 1.32
CA GLN A 143 8.49 -13.05 1.65
C GLN A 143 8.70 -13.99 2.84
N ASP A 144 7.66 -14.74 3.19
CA ASP A 144 7.75 -15.85 4.13
C ASP A 144 8.32 -17.11 3.49
N PHE A 145 9.04 -17.88 4.32
CA PHE A 145 9.62 -19.18 3.94
C PHE A 145 9.38 -20.20 5.03
N PRO A 146 9.12 -21.47 4.67
CA PRO A 146 9.01 -22.55 5.66
C PRO A 146 10.35 -22.80 6.34
N THR A 147 10.29 -23.22 7.60
CA THR A 147 11.39 -23.78 8.36
C THR A 147 11.02 -25.21 8.78
N ALA A 148 11.91 -25.94 9.42
CA ALA A 148 11.62 -27.30 9.87
C ALA A 148 10.46 -27.37 10.90
N ASP A 149 10.19 -26.28 11.61
CA ASP A 149 9.20 -26.21 12.70
C ASP A 149 8.22 -25.05 12.59
N GLY A 150 8.22 -24.32 11.47
CA GLY A 150 7.32 -23.17 11.29
C GLY A 150 7.65 -22.35 10.05
N HIS A 151 7.68 -21.03 10.21
CA HIS A 151 7.96 -20.08 9.13
C HIS A 151 8.86 -18.95 9.61
N MET A 152 9.64 -18.39 8.70
CA MET A 152 10.40 -17.15 8.91
C MET A 152 10.17 -16.18 7.77
N ILE A 153 10.41 -14.89 8.01
CA ILE A 153 10.41 -13.86 6.97
C ILE A 153 11.84 -13.59 6.54
N LEU A 154 12.10 -13.66 5.24
CA LEU A 154 13.32 -13.13 4.63
C LEU A 154 13.00 -11.80 3.94
N ALA A 155 13.74 -10.77 4.31
CA ALA A 155 13.62 -9.42 3.75
C ALA A 155 14.99 -8.99 3.19
N VAL A 156 15.34 -9.50 2.02
CA VAL A 156 16.63 -9.26 1.36
C VAL A 156 16.49 -8.11 0.37
N GLY A 157 16.94 -6.93 0.79
CA GLY A 157 16.71 -5.68 0.07
C GLY A 157 17.80 -5.30 -0.95
N ASN A 158 18.97 -6.00 -0.97
CA ASN A 158 20.05 -5.71 -1.91
C ASN A 158 20.94 -6.93 -2.18
N ASP A 159 21.83 -6.81 -3.19
CA ASP A 159 22.65 -7.93 -3.65
C ASP A 159 23.69 -8.38 -2.59
N GLY A 160 24.20 -7.46 -1.79
CA GLY A 160 25.12 -7.82 -0.69
C GLY A 160 24.41 -8.62 0.43
N GLN A 161 23.14 -8.31 0.73
CA GLN A 161 22.33 -9.11 1.64
C GLN A 161 22.02 -10.49 1.04
N PHE A 162 21.77 -10.56 -0.26
CA PHE A 162 21.58 -11.83 -0.95
C PHE A 162 22.82 -12.72 -0.87
N ALA A 163 24.02 -12.17 -1.10
CA ALA A 163 25.26 -12.91 -0.97
C ALA A 163 25.45 -13.48 0.46
N ARG A 164 25.13 -12.71 1.50
CA ARG A 164 25.15 -13.18 2.89
C ARG A 164 24.13 -14.30 3.15
N LEU A 165 22.91 -14.16 2.61
CA LEU A 165 21.91 -15.24 2.68
C LEU A 165 22.44 -16.52 2.03
N CYS A 166 23.00 -16.43 0.82
CA CYS A 166 23.56 -17.58 0.11
C CYS A 166 24.66 -18.29 0.94
N HIS A 167 25.53 -17.51 1.58
CA HIS A 167 26.56 -18.05 2.46
C HIS A 167 25.96 -18.76 3.68
N ALA A 168 25.02 -18.13 4.39
CA ALA A 168 24.33 -18.72 5.54
C ALA A 168 23.52 -19.97 5.17
N ALA A 169 22.97 -20.00 3.96
CA ALA A 169 22.25 -21.13 3.38
C ALA A 169 23.17 -22.30 2.92
N GLY A 170 24.49 -22.11 2.95
CA GLY A 170 25.45 -23.10 2.42
C GLY A 170 25.44 -23.17 0.88
N GLN A 171 24.96 -22.16 0.21
CA GLN A 171 24.79 -22.09 -1.26
C GLN A 171 25.48 -20.84 -1.85
N PRO A 172 26.79 -20.62 -1.60
CA PRO A 172 27.49 -19.41 -2.03
C PRO A 172 27.48 -19.21 -3.55
N GLY A 173 27.35 -20.29 -4.33
CA GLY A 173 27.30 -20.25 -5.78
C GLY A 173 26.08 -19.52 -6.34
N TRP A 174 24.97 -19.42 -5.59
CA TRP A 174 23.79 -18.67 -6.05
C TRP A 174 24.08 -17.18 -6.23
N ALA A 175 24.93 -16.59 -5.41
CA ALA A 175 25.30 -15.19 -5.52
C ALA A 175 26.11 -14.87 -6.79
N GLN A 176 26.73 -15.90 -7.40
CA GLN A 176 27.53 -15.78 -8.63
C GLN A 176 26.77 -16.25 -9.87
N ASP A 177 25.61 -16.88 -9.72
CA ASP A 177 24.77 -17.29 -10.83
C ASP A 177 24.16 -16.05 -11.50
N ALA A 178 24.37 -15.92 -12.81
CA ALA A 178 23.87 -14.77 -13.58
C ALA A 178 22.35 -14.58 -13.46
N ARG A 179 21.60 -15.66 -13.17
CA ARG A 179 20.15 -15.61 -12.93
C ARG A 179 19.79 -14.94 -11.60
N PHE A 180 20.73 -14.89 -10.62
CA PHE A 180 20.44 -14.47 -9.25
C PHE A 180 21.34 -13.35 -8.72
N ALA A 181 22.41 -13.01 -9.43
CA ALA A 181 23.45 -12.08 -8.97
C ALA A 181 22.91 -10.67 -8.68
N THR A 182 21.90 -10.22 -9.40
CA THR A 182 21.27 -8.91 -9.18
C THR A 182 19.79 -9.04 -8.82
N ASN A 183 19.23 -8.04 -8.12
CA ASN A 183 17.80 -8.05 -7.81
C ASN A 183 16.93 -8.13 -9.07
N ALA A 184 17.30 -7.43 -10.15
CA ALA A 184 16.57 -7.50 -11.42
C ALA A 184 16.58 -8.92 -12.01
N ALA A 185 17.72 -9.61 -11.96
CA ALA A 185 17.84 -10.98 -12.41
C ALA A 185 17.00 -11.93 -11.53
N ARG A 186 17.03 -11.76 -10.20
CA ARG A 186 16.20 -12.54 -9.25
C ARG A 186 14.71 -12.35 -9.48
N ILE A 187 14.26 -11.13 -9.79
CA ILE A 187 12.85 -10.87 -10.15
C ILE A 187 12.48 -11.64 -11.41
N ALA A 188 13.33 -11.61 -12.44
CA ALA A 188 13.09 -12.30 -13.71
C ALA A 188 13.09 -13.83 -13.56
N HIS A 189 13.84 -14.36 -12.58
CA HIS A 189 14.00 -15.81 -12.34
C HIS A 189 13.42 -16.23 -10.98
N ARG A 190 12.40 -15.49 -10.48
CA ARG A 190 11.75 -15.77 -9.20
C ARG A 190 11.31 -17.22 -9.06
N ASP A 191 10.67 -17.75 -10.11
CA ASP A 191 10.11 -19.09 -10.12
C ASP A 191 11.19 -20.20 -10.03
N ALA A 192 12.42 -19.88 -10.41
CA ALA A 192 13.55 -20.78 -10.24
C ALA A 192 14.19 -20.65 -8.84
N LEU A 193 14.30 -19.42 -8.31
CA LEU A 193 15.02 -19.17 -7.06
C LEU A 193 14.20 -19.50 -5.81
N ILE A 194 12.93 -19.16 -5.77
CA ILE A 194 12.11 -19.31 -4.56
C ILE A 194 11.98 -20.76 -4.11
N PRO A 195 11.73 -21.76 -5.00
CA PRO A 195 11.73 -23.17 -4.60
C PRO A 195 13.06 -23.61 -3.97
N LEU A 196 14.19 -23.21 -4.55
CA LEU A 196 15.52 -23.55 -4.00
C LEU A 196 15.71 -23.02 -2.57
N ILE A 197 15.30 -21.78 -2.33
CA ILE A 197 15.37 -21.18 -0.99
C ILE A 197 14.44 -21.95 -0.03
N ARG A 198 13.21 -22.28 -0.45
CA ARG A 198 12.24 -23.03 0.36
C ARG A 198 12.79 -24.40 0.79
N GLU A 199 13.43 -25.11 -0.11
CA GLU A 199 14.08 -26.40 0.20
C GLU A 199 15.15 -26.25 1.29
N VAL A 200 16.02 -25.26 1.16
CA VAL A 200 17.10 -25.02 2.12
C VAL A 200 16.56 -24.52 3.46
N THR A 201 15.59 -23.59 3.45
CA THR A 201 15.06 -23.04 4.70
C THR A 201 14.32 -24.07 5.54
N ALA A 202 13.66 -25.04 4.91
CA ALA A 202 12.97 -26.14 5.58
C ALA A 202 13.90 -27.14 6.31
N THR A 203 15.23 -27.06 6.09
CA THR A 203 16.18 -28.00 6.70
C THR A 203 16.56 -27.67 8.14
N ARG A 204 16.28 -26.44 8.63
CA ARG A 204 16.64 -26.00 9.99
C ARG A 204 15.43 -25.42 10.69
N THR A 205 15.47 -25.40 12.02
CA THR A 205 14.42 -24.78 12.83
C THR A 205 14.42 -23.26 12.67
N THR A 206 13.29 -22.63 12.99
CA THR A 206 13.19 -21.16 13.02
C THR A 206 14.24 -20.54 13.93
N ARG A 207 14.52 -21.18 15.07
CA ARG A 207 15.53 -20.73 16.01
C ARG A 207 16.95 -20.79 15.44
N ASP A 208 17.28 -21.85 14.70
CA ASP A 208 18.61 -22.01 14.12
C ASP A 208 18.88 -20.97 13.02
N TRP A 209 17.83 -20.62 12.27
CA TRP A 209 17.92 -19.57 11.26
C TRP A 209 18.07 -18.17 11.87
#